data_5b6cb723ed5e8cd1c97e92bfdd8aa8ad
#
_entry.id   5b6cb723ed5e8cd1c97e92bfdd8aa8ad
#
_cell.length_a   1.000
_cell.length_b   1.000
_cell.length_c   1.000
_cell.angle_alpha   90.00
_cell.angle_beta   90.00
_cell.angle_gamma   90.00
#
_symmetry.space_group_name_H-M   'P 1'
#
loop_
_entity.id
_entity.type
_entity.pdbx_description
1 polymer ?
#
loop_
_entity_poly.entity_id
_entity_poly.type
_entity_poly.pdbx_seq_one_letter_code
_entity_poly.pdbx_strand_id
1 'polypeptide(L)'
;MVCLESGERFQKLKILVMNNLKLFVLLLLAFTVSCSKKEEKSPSYHQGAMTILTDESFHSVTEALADGYMINYPETKIKVVTKKEDLGFLDLLNDKARIVVMSKELSAEEVKAYEKQADLKFLPAKFAADAVVFVVPKNSTKTSITMEEIAEGMQSDDKNFIYDGANSSNLNFVAQKLKKLPKDLKYSIIPGSTNVIEELSKYPNKIGVVGLNTISRPYEKNAEKLRDLIKILPVEEGGKLYSPDFEGLREMKYPFTRVLYFLTNEGNFNIASGFIRYSCTQLGQIIVQKEGLQPYNIYRREVQMR
;
A
#
# COMPACT_ATOMS: atom_id res chain seq x y z
N MET A 1 -53.95 68.24 43.60
CA MET A 1 -52.74 68.18 42.77
C MET A 1 -51.92 66.94 43.12
N VAL A 2 -52.53 65.79 43.47
CA VAL A 2 -51.81 64.60 43.98
C VAL A 2 -52.13 63.34 43.09
N CYS A 3 -53.04 63.43 42.15
CA CYS A 3 -53.47 62.27 41.33
C CYS A 3 -52.74 62.05 40.03
N LEU A 4 -51.88 62.97 39.57
CA LEU A 4 -51.17 62.86 38.31
C LEU A 4 -49.76 62.24 38.41
N GLU A 5 -49.10 62.27 39.55
CA GLU A 5 -47.78 61.68 39.74
C GLU A 5 -47.75 60.14 39.88
N SER A 6 -48.87 59.54 40.30
CA SER A 6 -48.90 58.07 40.46
C SER A 6 -48.95 57.32 39.12
N GLY A 7 -49.56 57.89 38.05
CA GLY A 7 -49.67 57.29 36.72
C GLY A 7 -48.32 57.20 35.99
N GLU A 8 -47.50 58.29 36.08
CA GLU A 8 -46.20 58.30 35.42
C GLU A 8 -45.18 57.32 36.08
N ARG A 9 -45.24 57.19 37.38
CA ARG A 9 -44.38 56.23 38.09
C ARG A 9 -44.71 54.77 37.70
N PHE A 10 -46.00 54.46 37.55
CA PHE A 10 -46.43 53.14 37.13
C PHE A 10 -46.07 52.83 35.70
N GLN A 11 -46.10 53.80 34.76
CA GLN A 11 -45.66 53.59 33.40
C GLN A 11 -44.14 53.43 33.28
N LYS A 12 -43.35 54.22 34.03
CA LYS A 12 -41.88 54.10 34.07
C LYS A 12 -41.47 52.72 34.65
N LEU A 13 -42.18 52.24 35.68
CA LEU A 13 -41.91 50.94 36.30
C LEU A 13 -42.24 49.80 35.32
N LYS A 14 -43.34 49.88 34.56
CA LYS A 14 -43.72 48.90 33.53
C LYS A 14 -42.69 48.83 32.39
N ILE A 15 -42.18 50.00 31.93
CA ILE A 15 -41.16 50.09 30.88
C ILE A 15 -39.85 49.47 31.37
N LEU A 16 -39.46 49.73 32.64
CA LEU A 16 -38.23 49.23 33.22
C LEU A 16 -38.28 47.71 33.37
N VAL A 17 -39.42 47.13 33.85
CA VAL A 17 -39.65 45.73 33.99
C VAL A 17 -39.67 45.01 32.62
N MET A 18 -40.31 45.62 31.60
CA MET A 18 -40.35 45.05 30.25
C MET A 18 -38.94 45.08 29.58
N ASN A 19 -38.14 46.12 29.80
CA ASN A 19 -36.78 46.19 29.28
C ASN A 19 -35.86 45.18 29.95
N ASN A 20 -35.99 45.00 31.27
CA ASN A 20 -35.23 43.96 31.99
C ASN A 20 -35.65 42.56 31.62
N LEU A 21 -36.94 42.31 31.35
CA LEU A 21 -37.43 41.02 30.85
C LEU A 21 -36.93 40.71 29.42
N LYS A 22 -36.91 41.72 28.53
CA LYS A 22 -36.33 41.58 27.19
C LYS A 22 -34.84 41.30 27.25
N LEU A 23 -34.10 41.97 28.13
CA LEU A 23 -32.65 41.75 28.34
C LEU A 23 -32.40 40.33 28.88
N PHE A 24 -33.25 39.85 29.78
CA PHE A 24 -33.16 38.51 30.35
C PHE A 24 -33.47 37.43 29.31
N VAL A 25 -34.45 37.63 28.44
CA VAL A 25 -34.78 36.72 27.34
C VAL A 25 -33.68 36.72 26.31
N LEU A 26 -33.07 37.89 25.99
CA LEU A 26 -31.89 37.95 25.08
C LEU A 26 -30.67 37.24 25.67
N LEU A 27 -30.43 37.34 26.97
CA LEU A 27 -29.35 36.61 27.65
C LEU A 27 -29.62 35.11 27.66
N LEU A 28 -30.87 34.66 27.89
CA LEU A 28 -31.24 33.24 27.78
C LEU A 28 -31.07 32.68 26.38
N LEU A 29 -31.42 33.44 25.33
CA LEU A 29 -31.17 33.07 23.92
C LEU A 29 -29.69 33.00 23.58
N ALA A 30 -28.84 33.83 24.18
CA ALA A 30 -27.39 33.80 24.00
C ALA A 30 -26.75 32.52 24.58
N PHE A 31 -27.34 31.94 25.62
CA PHE A 31 -26.87 30.68 26.23
C PHE A 31 -27.27 29.43 25.39
N THR A 32 -28.28 29.51 24.55
CA THR A 32 -28.70 28.39 23.70
C THR A 32 -27.85 28.25 22.39
N VAL A 33 -27.06 29.28 22.06
CA VAL A 33 -26.06 29.22 20.97
C VAL A 33 -24.70 28.78 21.52
N SER A 34 -24.67 28.02 22.62
CA SER A 34 -23.47 27.37 23.11
C SER A 34 -23.09 26.29 22.08
N CYS A 35 -22.08 26.59 21.32
CA CYS A 35 -21.33 25.73 20.42
C CYS A 35 -21.57 24.25 20.70
N SER A 36 -22.22 23.58 19.77
CA SER A 36 -21.88 22.21 19.49
C SER A 36 -20.44 22.23 18.97
N LYS A 37 -19.43 22.21 19.87
CA LYS A 37 -18.11 21.74 19.50
C LYS A 37 -18.40 20.39 18.81
N LYS A 38 -18.23 20.30 17.48
CA LYS A 38 -17.98 19.02 16.85
C LYS A 38 -16.89 18.41 17.71
N GLU A 39 -17.22 17.35 18.44
CA GLU A 39 -16.21 16.51 19.06
C GLU A 39 -15.26 16.17 17.91
N GLU A 40 -14.06 16.70 17.96
CA GLU A 40 -12.98 16.18 17.14
C GLU A 40 -12.85 14.73 17.56
N LYS A 41 -13.45 13.84 16.76
CA LYS A 41 -13.39 12.42 17.01
C LYS A 41 -11.92 12.09 17.15
N SER A 42 -11.52 11.63 18.33
CA SER A 42 -10.15 11.21 18.59
C SER A 42 -9.70 10.25 17.48
N PRO A 43 -8.45 10.35 17.02
CA PRO A 43 -7.92 9.43 16.01
C PRO A 43 -8.25 7.99 16.41
N SER A 44 -8.86 7.24 15.51
CA SER A 44 -9.30 5.87 15.79
C SER A 44 -8.86 4.95 14.67
N TYR A 45 -8.41 3.75 15.01
CA TYR A 45 -8.01 2.73 14.04
C TYR A 45 -9.19 2.02 13.39
N HIS A 46 -10.39 2.06 13.99
CA HIS A 46 -11.57 1.30 13.52
C HIS A 46 -12.63 2.15 12.81
N GLN A 47 -12.35 3.42 12.55
CA GLN A 47 -13.25 4.30 11.77
C GLN A 47 -12.47 5.33 10.97
N GLY A 48 -13.02 5.77 9.83
CA GLY A 48 -12.44 6.81 8.99
C GLY A 48 -12.16 6.32 7.57
N ALA A 49 -11.47 7.16 6.79
CA ALA A 49 -11.13 6.87 5.41
C ALA A 49 -9.66 7.16 5.14
N MET A 50 -9.03 6.31 4.32
CA MET A 50 -7.67 6.53 3.85
C MET A 50 -7.44 5.97 2.45
N THR A 51 -6.33 6.41 1.82
CA THR A 51 -5.83 5.86 0.57
C THR A 51 -4.48 5.20 0.82
N ILE A 52 -4.31 4.00 0.26
CA ILE A 52 -3.03 3.28 0.24
C ILE A 52 -2.51 3.32 -1.19
N LEU A 53 -1.25 3.70 -1.38
CA LEU A 53 -0.58 3.61 -2.66
C LEU A 53 0.20 2.29 -2.74
N THR A 54 0.11 1.61 -3.86
CA THR A 54 0.80 0.35 -4.12
C THR A 54 1.26 0.28 -5.57
N ASP A 55 2.40 -0.35 -5.81
CA ASP A 55 2.77 -0.72 -7.18
C ASP A 55 1.79 -1.78 -7.70
N GLU A 56 1.59 -1.83 -9.01
CA GLU A 56 0.71 -2.80 -9.66
C GLU A 56 1.08 -4.25 -9.31
N SER A 57 2.36 -4.51 -9.12
CA SER A 57 2.90 -5.82 -8.75
C SER A 57 2.41 -6.32 -7.39
N PHE A 58 1.93 -5.45 -6.51
CA PHE A 58 1.42 -5.81 -5.15
C PHE A 58 -0.04 -5.41 -4.95
N HIS A 59 -0.72 -5.00 -6.03
CA HIS A 59 -2.08 -4.48 -5.91
C HIS A 59 -3.01 -5.52 -5.28
N SER A 60 -2.95 -6.76 -5.76
CA SER A 60 -3.81 -7.84 -5.30
C SER A 60 -3.72 -8.10 -3.80
N VAL A 61 -2.52 -8.32 -3.27
CA VAL A 61 -2.34 -8.57 -1.83
C VAL A 61 -2.71 -7.35 -0.98
N THR A 62 -2.46 -6.14 -1.48
CA THR A 62 -2.80 -4.90 -0.78
C THR A 62 -4.31 -4.71 -0.71
N GLU A 63 -5.02 -4.95 -1.82
CA GLU A 63 -6.48 -4.88 -1.90
C GLU A 63 -7.14 -5.94 -1.00
N ALA A 64 -6.68 -7.19 -1.05
CA ALA A 64 -7.19 -8.26 -0.19
C ALA A 64 -7.01 -7.95 1.31
N LEU A 65 -5.88 -7.35 1.70
CA LEU A 65 -5.66 -6.90 3.07
C LEU A 65 -6.57 -5.73 3.45
N ALA A 66 -6.81 -4.78 2.55
CA ALA A 66 -7.72 -3.66 2.76
C ALA A 66 -9.17 -4.14 2.92
N ASP A 67 -9.62 -5.06 2.08
CA ASP A 67 -10.94 -5.68 2.17
C ASP A 67 -11.11 -6.45 3.49
N GLY A 68 -10.12 -7.26 3.85
CA GLY A 68 -10.12 -7.98 5.12
C GLY A 68 -10.17 -7.05 6.33
N TYR A 69 -9.49 -5.91 6.26
CA TYR A 69 -9.57 -4.89 7.31
C TYR A 69 -10.95 -4.26 7.40
N MET A 70 -11.54 -3.85 6.26
CA MET A 70 -12.87 -3.24 6.21
C MET A 70 -13.97 -4.21 6.65
N ILE A 71 -13.83 -5.52 6.42
CA ILE A 71 -14.74 -6.54 6.95
C ILE A 71 -14.68 -6.57 8.48
N ASN A 72 -13.50 -6.48 9.07
CA ASN A 72 -13.33 -6.48 10.53
C ASN A 72 -13.70 -5.13 11.19
N TYR A 73 -13.59 -4.03 10.44
CA TYR A 73 -13.87 -2.66 10.91
C TYR A 73 -14.77 -1.94 9.90
N PRO A 74 -16.10 -2.20 9.90
CA PRO A 74 -17.03 -1.72 8.88
C PRO A 74 -17.18 -0.19 8.79
N GLU A 75 -16.76 0.56 9.81
CA GLU A 75 -16.77 2.03 9.78
C GLU A 75 -15.54 2.62 9.08
N THR A 76 -14.67 1.77 8.52
CA THR A 76 -13.50 2.18 7.76
C THR A 76 -13.76 2.14 6.25
N LYS A 77 -13.11 3.07 5.52
CA LYS A 77 -13.12 3.11 4.05
C LYS A 77 -11.69 3.21 3.56
N ILE A 78 -11.18 2.13 2.98
CA ILE A 78 -9.83 2.09 2.44
C ILE A 78 -9.92 2.01 0.91
N LYS A 79 -9.23 2.93 0.23
CA LYS A 79 -9.06 2.91 -1.21
C LYS A 79 -7.61 2.53 -1.54
N VAL A 80 -7.44 1.46 -2.29
CA VAL A 80 -6.13 1.10 -2.85
C VAL A 80 -6.00 1.75 -4.23
N VAL A 81 -4.89 2.43 -4.45
CA VAL A 81 -4.61 3.15 -5.70
C VAL A 81 -3.26 2.69 -6.23
N THR A 82 -3.25 2.24 -7.47
CA THR A 82 -2.03 1.82 -8.15
C THR A 82 -1.19 3.02 -8.54
N LYS A 83 0.07 3.00 -8.15
CA LYS A 83 1.09 3.96 -8.52
C LYS A 83 2.46 3.30 -8.53
N LYS A 84 3.31 3.64 -9.50
CA LYS A 84 4.66 3.08 -9.55
C LYS A 84 5.43 3.39 -8.26
N GLU A 85 6.23 2.43 -7.79
CA GLU A 85 6.84 2.42 -6.45
C GLU A 85 7.55 3.73 -6.09
N ASP A 86 8.42 4.25 -6.97
CA ASP A 86 9.14 5.50 -6.71
C ASP A 86 8.21 6.72 -6.62
N LEU A 87 7.16 6.75 -7.47
CA LEU A 87 6.18 7.84 -7.44
C LEU A 87 5.29 7.76 -6.20
N GLY A 88 4.97 6.55 -5.73
CA GLY A 88 4.27 6.32 -4.47
C GLY A 88 5.08 6.81 -3.27
N PHE A 89 6.38 6.50 -3.24
CA PHE A 89 7.28 6.98 -2.21
C PHE A 89 7.39 8.52 -2.19
N LEU A 90 7.52 9.16 -3.36
CA LEU A 90 7.51 10.62 -3.47
C LEU A 90 6.19 11.24 -2.97
N ASP A 91 5.06 10.61 -3.26
CA ASP A 91 3.78 11.10 -2.75
C ASP A 91 3.67 10.96 -1.22
N LEU A 92 4.22 9.91 -0.63
CA LEU A 92 4.31 9.78 0.83
C LEU A 92 5.15 10.93 1.43
N LEU A 93 6.32 11.22 0.85
CA LEU A 93 7.18 12.32 1.29
C LEU A 93 6.54 13.70 1.14
N ASN A 94 5.62 13.88 0.21
CA ASN A 94 4.91 15.12 -0.06
C ASN A 94 3.51 15.20 0.61
N ASP A 95 3.23 14.35 1.59
CA ASP A 95 1.94 14.27 2.32
C ASP A 95 0.70 14.05 1.43
N LYS A 96 0.91 13.51 0.20
CA LYS A 96 -0.18 13.17 -0.73
C LYS A 96 -0.76 11.79 -0.49
N ALA A 97 -0.06 10.96 0.26
CA ALA A 97 -0.49 9.64 0.69
C ALA A 97 -0.09 9.40 2.14
N ARG A 98 -0.83 8.56 2.84
CA ARG A 98 -0.57 8.19 4.23
C ARG A 98 0.17 6.87 4.38
N ILE A 99 -0.04 5.96 3.43
CA ILE A 99 0.62 4.65 3.37
C ILE A 99 1.05 4.39 1.94
N VAL A 100 2.25 3.83 1.80
CA VAL A 100 2.76 3.25 0.56
C VAL A 100 3.29 1.84 0.81
N VAL A 101 3.05 0.94 -0.14
CA VAL A 101 3.67 -0.39 -0.16
C VAL A 101 4.96 -0.33 -0.96
N MET A 102 6.03 -0.86 -0.38
CA MET A 102 7.38 -0.83 -0.93
C MET A 102 8.00 -2.22 -0.95
N SER A 103 8.95 -2.42 -1.85
CA SER A 103 9.76 -3.64 -1.94
C SER A 103 11.25 -3.38 -2.05
N LYS A 104 11.65 -2.21 -2.58
CA LYS A 104 13.06 -1.85 -2.70
C LYS A 104 13.66 -1.49 -1.34
N GLU A 105 14.95 -1.71 -1.18
CA GLU A 105 15.71 -1.15 -0.05
C GLU A 105 15.96 0.33 -0.33
N LEU A 106 15.61 1.18 0.65
CA LEU A 106 15.88 2.62 0.53
C LEU A 106 17.38 2.90 0.71
N SER A 107 17.92 3.80 -0.10
CA SER A 107 19.27 4.32 0.09
C SER A 107 19.36 5.13 1.39
N ALA A 108 20.58 5.38 1.86
CA ALA A 108 20.79 6.18 3.06
C ALA A 108 20.20 7.62 2.91
N GLU A 109 20.23 8.17 1.71
CA GLU A 109 19.66 9.47 1.37
C GLU A 109 18.13 9.42 1.40
N GLU A 110 17.53 8.37 0.85
CA GLU A 110 16.07 8.16 0.87
C GLU A 110 15.55 7.95 2.30
N VAL A 111 16.28 7.19 3.13
CA VAL A 111 15.96 7.03 4.55
C VAL A 111 16.01 8.38 5.28
N LYS A 112 17.07 9.16 5.10
CA LYS A 112 17.19 10.50 5.69
C LYS A 112 16.07 11.45 5.22
N ALA A 113 15.71 11.38 3.93
CA ALA A 113 14.62 12.19 3.38
C ALA A 113 13.28 11.79 4.02
N TYR A 114 13.02 10.48 4.17
CA TYR A 114 11.83 9.98 4.85
C TYR A 114 11.78 10.43 6.32
N GLU A 115 12.84 10.20 7.09
CA GLU A 115 12.90 10.55 8.52
C GLU A 115 12.71 12.06 8.74
N LYS A 116 13.29 12.88 7.87
CA LYS A 116 13.15 14.33 7.93
C LYS A 116 11.74 14.79 7.58
N GLN A 117 11.12 14.20 6.54
CA GLN A 117 9.84 14.67 6.03
C GLN A 117 8.67 14.14 6.86
N ALA A 118 8.72 12.88 7.25
CA ALA A 118 7.67 12.25 8.05
C ALA A 118 7.80 12.54 9.56
N ASP A 119 8.95 13.06 10.01
CA ASP A 119 9.31 13.20 11.44
C ASP A 119 9.18 11.87 12.21
N LEU A 120 9.53 10.78 11.56
CA LEU A 120 9.45 9.42 12.07
C LEU A 120 10.77 8.67 11.81
N LYS A 121 11.14 7.76 12.70
CA LYS A 121 12.22 6.81 12.42
C LYS A 121 11.82 5.86 11.30
N PHE A 122 12.77 5.49 10.47
CA PHE A 122 12.56 4.49 9.42
C PHE A 122 12.39 3.09 10.05
N LEU A 123 11.14 2.67 10.21
CA LEU A 123 10.74 1.38 10.75
C LEU A 123 9.75 0.71 9.78
N PRO A 124 10.24 0.05 8.71
CA PRO A 124 9.40 -0.58 7.71
C PRO A 124 8.60 -1.75 8.31
N ALA A 125 7.28 -1.71 8.16
CA ALA A 125 6.39 -2.77 8.63
C ALA A 125 6.31 -3.90 7.59
N LYS A 126 7.17 -4.91 7.72
CA LYS A 126 7.27 -6.04 6.80
C LYS A 126 6.08 -6.99 6.97
N PHE A 127 5.44 -7.40 5.85
CA PHE A 127 4.24 -8.22 5.92
C PHE A 127 4.22 -9.43 4.99
N ALA A 128 4.94 -9.42 3.86
CA ALA A 128 4.96 -10.53 2.90
C ALA A 128 6.33 -10.70 2.25
N ALA A 129 6.64 -11.91 1.78
CA ALA A 129 7.66 -12.11 0.77
C ALA A 129 7.00 -12.43 -0.58
N ASP A 130 7.41 -11.71 -1.60
CA ASP A 130 7.04 -11.80 -3.01
C ASP A 130 8.30 -12.10 -3.83
N ALA A 131 8.17 -12.23 -5.14
CA ALA A 131 9.30 -12.37 -6.04
C ALA A 131 9.11 -11.55 -7.31
N VAL A 132 10.22 -11.11 -7.90
CA VAL A 132 10.27 -10.72 -9.31
C VAL A 132 10.54 -11.97 -10.13
N VAL A 133 9.67 -12.26 -11.09
CA VAL A 133 9.77 -13.48 -11.91
C VAL A 133 10.03 -13.13 -13.38
N PHE A 134 10.83 -13.98 -14.02
CA PHE A 134 11.14 -13.91 -15.43
C PHE A 134 10.24 -14.88 -16.18
N VAL A 135 9.48 -14.37 -17.13
CA VAL A 135 8.46 -15.13 -17.84
C VAL A 135 8.69 -15.12 -19.35
N VAL A 136 8.34 -16.22 -19.98
CA VAL A 136 8.36 -16.37 -21.44
C VAL A 136 7.02 -16.94 -21.91
N PRO A 137 6.66 -16.80 -23.21
CA PRO A 137 5.47 -17.44 -23.75
C PRO A 137 5.43 -18.93 -23.41
N LYS A 138 4.24 -19.48 -23.19
CA LYS A 138 4.04 -20.90 -22.79
C LYS A 138 4.73 -21.91 -23.67
N ASN A 139 4.77 -21.63 -24.97
CA ASN A 139 5.39 -22.47 -26.01
C ASN A 139 6.89 -22.22 -26.25
N SER A 140 7.52 -21.30 -25.49
CA SER A 140 8.96 -21.02 -25.61
C SER A 140 9.80 -22.27 -25.31
N THR A 141 10.92 -22.46 -25.99
CA THR A 141 11.87 -23.54 -25.72
C THR A 141 12.79 -23.27 -24.53
N LYS A 142 12.89 -21.99 -24.08
CA LYS A 142 13.73 -21.61 -22.94
C LYS A 142 13.18 -22.21 -21.65
N THR A 143 14.03 -22.89 -20.85
CA THR A 143 13.62 -23.63 -19.65
C THR A 143 14.13 -23.02 -18.34
N SER A 144 15.18 -22.20 -18.41
CA SER A 144 15.79 -21.49 -17.26
C SER A 144 16.45 -20.21 -17.73
N ILE A 145 16.92 -19.41 -16.79
CA ILE A 145 17.74 -18.21 -17.04
C ILE A 145 18.83 -18.12 -15.97
N THR A 146 20.05 -17.75 -16.36
CA THR A 146 21.14 -17.59 -15.40
C THR A 146 21.25 -16.14 -14.90
N MET A 147 21.90 -15.92 -13.75
CA MET A 147 22.18 -14.57 -13.25
C MET A 147 23.04 -13.77 -14.24
N GLU A 148 23.94 -14.43 -14.93
CA GLU A 148 24.81 -13.86 -15.96
C GLU A 148 23.99 -13.39 -17.17
N GLU A 149 23.09 -14.24 -17.70
CA GLU A 149 22.18 -13.87 -18.79
C GLU A 149 21.31 -12.66 -18.43
N ILE A 150 20.85 -12.57 -17.18
CA ILE A 150 20.07 -11.41 -16.70
C ILE A 150 20.96 -10.16 -16.72
N ALA A 151 22.16 -10.24 -16.13
CA ALA A 151 23.07 -9.10 -16.03
C ALA A 151 23.52 -8.59 -17.41
N GLU A 152 23.85 -9.49 -18.33
CA GLU A 152 24.28 -9.16 -19.71
C GLU A 152 23.10 -8.61 -20.54
N GLY A 153 21.95 -9.28 -20.47
CA GLY A 153 20.77 -8.87 -21.22
C GLY A 153 20.21 -7.51 -20.79
N MET A 154 20.42 -7.12 -19.52
CA MET A 154 20.07 -5.78 -19.00
C MET A 154 21.08 -4.68 -19.44
N GLN A 155 22.16 -5.05 -20.09
CA GLN A 155 23.14 -4.11 -20.67
C GLN A 155 23.13 -4.14 -22.21
N SER A 156 22.42 -5.09 -22.81
CA SER A 156 22.34 -5.26 -24.27
C SER A 156 21.44 -4.22 -24.93
N ASP A 157 21.86 -3.67 -26.04
CA ASP A 157 21.08 -2.80 -26.92
C ASP A 157 19.81 -3.47 -27.47
N ASP A 158 19.79 -4.81 -27.49
CA ASP A 158 18.61 -5.59 -27.90
C ASP A 158 17.46 -5.46 -26.97
N LYS A 159 17.66 -4.93 -25.74
CA LYS A 159 16.63 -4.72 -24.72
C LYS A 159 15.79 -5.99 -24.50
N ASN A 160 16.47 -7.09 -24.17
CA ASN A 160 15.89 -8.43 -24.09
C ASN A 160 14.77 -8.58 -23.06
N PHE A 161 14.68 -7.68 -22.10
CA PHE A 161 13.68 -7.72 -21.00
C PHE A 161 12.60 -6.67 -21.21
N ILE A 162 11.35 -7.05 -20.90
CA ILE A 162 10.18 -6.19 -20.95
C ILE A 162 9.66 -5.99 -19.52
N TYR A 163 9.62 -4.72 -19.08
CA TYR A 163 9.10 -4.29 -17.78
C TYR A 163 7.78 -3.54 -17.93
N ASP A 164 7.06 -3.44 -16.85
CA ASP A 164 5.78 -2.76 -16.73
C ASP A 164 5.87 -1.23 -16.52
N GLY A 165 7.09 -0.69 -16.43
CA GLY A 165 7.34 0.74 -16.32
C GLY A 165 8.75 1.09 -15.85
N ALA A 166 9.14 2.35 -16.03
CA ALA A 166 10.48 2.84 -15.71
C ALA A 166 10.72 3.06 -14.20
N ASN A 167 9.68 3.30 -13.42
CA ASN A 167 9.75 3.53 -11.95
C ASN A 167 9.01 2.40 -11.21
N SER A 168 8.97 1.20 -11.83
CA SER A 168 8.27 0.06 -11.24
C SER A 168 9.11 -0.65 -10.20
N SER A 169 8.44 -1.27 -9.26
CA SER A 169 9.06 -2.08 -8.22
C SER A 169 9.88 -3.24 -8.79
N ASN A 170 9.45 -3.82 -9.91
CA ASN A 170 10.16 -4.92 -10.57
C ASN A 170 11.52 -4.46 -11.10
N LEU A 171 11.57 -3.30 -11.79
CA LEU A 171 12.80 -2.75 -12.32
C LEU A 171 13.75 -2.31 -11.19
N ASN A 172 13.22 -1.61 -10.18
CA ASN A 172 14.00 -1.16 -9.02
C ASN A 172 14.67 -2.33 -8.33
N PHE A 173 13.92 -3.39 -8.08
CA PHE A 173 14.44 -4.56 -7.37
C PHE A 173 15.51 -5.30 -8.18
N VAL A 174 15.30 -5.52 -9.49
CA VAL A 174 16.32 -6.14 -10.36
C VAL A 174 17.57 -5.27 -10.44
N ALA A 175 17.42 -3.95 -10.57
CA ALA A 175 18.55 -3.01 -10.59
C ALA A 175 19.38 -3.10 -9.31
N GLN A 176 18.71 -3.10 -8.13
CA GLN A 176 19.38 -3.27 -6.84
C GLN A 176 20.12 -4.62 -6.73
N LYS A 177 19.49 -5.71 -7.18
CA LYS A 177 20.10 -7.05 -7.17
C LYS A 177 21.36 -7.09 -8.04
N LEU A 178 21.35 -6.39 -9.17
CA LEU A 178 22.49 -6.26 -10.07
C LEU A 178 23.49 -5.17 -9.65
N LYS A 179 23.25 -4.46 -8.54
CA LYS A 179 24.05 -3.33 -8.05
C LYS A 179 24.21 -2.22 -9.11
N LYS A 180 23.15 -1.94 -9.84
CA LYS A 180 23.04 -0.91 -10.88
C LYS A 180 21.94 0.08 -10.53
N LEU A 181 21.96 1.25 -11.18
CA LEU A 181 20.81 2.15 -11.15
C LEU A 181 19.84 1.80 -12.28
N PRO A 182 18.51 1.95 -12.08
CA PRO A 182 17.53 1.66 -13.14
C PRO A 182 17.81 2.39 -14.46
N LYS A 183 18.32 3.62 -14.39
CA LYS A 183 18.68 4.44 -15.57
C LYS A 183 19.85 3.89 -16.40
N ASP A 184 20.68 3.04 -15.80
CA ASP A 184 21.86 2.45 -16.44
C ASP A 184 21.54 1.11 -17.12
N LEU A 185 20.28 0.65 -17.01
CA LEU A 185 19.80 -0.60 -17.56
C LEU A 185 19.07 -0.37 -18.89
N LYS A 186 19.17 -1.37 -19.78
CA LYS A 186 18.53 -1.36 -21.10
C LYS A 186 17.39 -2.36 -21.14
N TYR A 187 16.18 -1.87 -21.34
CA TYR A 187 14.95 -2.66 -21.34
C TYR A 187 13.87 -2.06 -22.23
N SER A 188 12.86 -2.85 -22.53
CA SER A 188 11.62 -2.40 -23.19
C SER A 188 10.53 -2.19 -22.15
N ILE A 189 9.50 -1.42 -22.46
CA ILE A 189 8.34 -1.18 -21.58
C ILE A 189 7.07 -1.56 -22.32
N ILE A 190 6.21 -2.35 -21.64
CA ILE A 190 4.80 -2.49 -21.92
C ILE A 190 4.08 -2.05 -20.63
N PRO A 191 3.32 -0.94 -20.62
CA PRO A 191 2.69 -0.44 -19.40
C PRO A 191 1.70 -1.44 -18.82
N GLY A 192 1.91 -1.82 -17.55
CA GLY A 192 1.05 -2.74 -16.81
C GLY A 192 1.56 -4.18 -16.80
N SER A 193 1.66 -4.78 -15.59
CA SER A 193 2.17 -6.15 -15.41
C SER A 193 1.31 -7.19 -16.14
N THR A 194 -0.01 -7.02 -16.15
CA THR A 194 -0.94 -7.89 -16.91
C THR A 194 -0.68 -7.79 -18.41
N ASN A 195 -0.53 -6.57 -18.94
CA ASN A 195 -0.27 -6.35 -20.37
C ASN A 195 1.08 -6.93 -20.81
N VAL A 196 2.12 -6.88 -19.95
CA VAL A 196 3.39 -7.56 -20.21
C VAL A 196 3.16 -9.04 -20.51
N ILE A 197 2.33 -9.71 -19.70
CA ILE A 197 2.04 -11.14 -19.89
C ILE A 197 1.19 -11.39 -21.14
N GLU A 198 0.11 -10.65 -21.33
CA GLU A 198 -0.83 -10.84 -22.44
C GLU A 198 -0.19 -10.58 -23.81
N GLU A 199 0.71 -9.60 -23.87
CA GLU A 199 1.38 -9.23 -25.14
C GLU A 199 2.69 -9.97 -25.41
N LEU A 200 3.21 -10.72 -24.42
CA LEU A 200 4.53 -11.33 -24.51
C LEU A 200 4.68 -12.28 -25.72
N SER A 201 3.60 -12.96 -26.12
CA SER A 201 3.60 -13.84 -27.31
C SER A 201 3.93 -13.13 -28.62
N LYS A 202 3.76 -11.79 -28.69
CA LYS A 202 4.15 -10.96 -29.84
C LYS A 202 5.67 -10.75 -29.92
N TYR A 203 6.39 -11.08 -28.86
CA TYR A 203 7.83 -10.87 -28.70
C TYR A 203 8.53 -12.16 -28.29
N PRO A 204 8.59 -13.19 -29.18
CA PRO A 204 9.03 -14.55 -28.81
C PRO A 204 10.48 -14.63 -28.29
N ASN A 205 11.33 -13.65 -28.61
CA ASN A 205 12.72 -13.59 -28.17
C ASN A 205 12.94 -12.68 -26.95
N LYS A 206 11.86 -12.16 -26.35
CA LYS A 206 11.94 -11.31 -25.17
C LYS A 206 11.46 -12.06 -23.92
N ILE A 207 11.90 -11.56 -22.79
CA ILE A 207 11.56 -12.08 -21.46
C ILE A 207 10.77 -11.01 -20.73
N GLY A 208 9.55 -11.35 -20.29
CA GLY A 208 8.76 -10.48 -19.44
C GLY A 208 9.28 -10.52 -18.00
N VAL A 209 9.25 -9.37 -17.33
CA VAL A 209 9.63 -9.27 -15.90
C VAL A 209 8.46 -8.70 -15.12
N VAL A 210 7.86 -9.52 -14.27
CA VAL A 210 6.65 -9.19 -13.53
C VAL A 210 6.77 -9.60 -12.06
N GLY A 211 5.90 -9.04 -11.19
CA GLY A 211 5.79 -9.50 -9.81
C GLY A 211 5.02 -10.81 -9.72
N LEU A 212 5.44 -11.71 -8.85
CA LEU A 212 4.77 -12.99 -8.64
C LEU A 212 3.31 -12.79 -8.21
N ASN A 213 3.02 -11.77 -7.38
CA ASN A 213 1.66 -11.48 -6.92
C ASN A 213 0.67 -11.19 -8.07
N THR A 214 1.15 -10.78 -9.25
CA THR A 214 0.29 -10.63 -10.44
C THR A 214 -0.39 -11.95 -10.84
N ILE A 215 0.27 -13.09 -10.58
CA ILE A 215 -0.16 -14.42 -11.03
C ILE A 215 -0.25 -15.45 -9.91
N SER A 216 0.04 -15.10 -8.65
CA SER A 216 0.21 -16.07 -7.57
C SER A 216 -1.10 -16.64 -7.02
N ARG A 217 -2.22 -15.93 -7.16
CA ARG A 217 -3.52 -16.35 -6.59
C ARG A 217 -4.00 -17.69 -7.17
N PRO A 218 -4.09 -18.75 -6.34
CA PRO A 218 -4.34 -20.11 -6.88
C PRO A 218 -5.76 -20.30 -7.41
N TYR A 219 -6.74 -19.56 -6.89
CA TYR A 219 -8.17 -19.74 -7.21
C TYR A 219 -8.80 -18.58 -7.98
N GLU A 220 -7.99 -17.63 -8.42
CA GLU A 220 -8.48 -16.44 -9.13
C GLU A 220 -8.37 -16.68 -10.66
N LYS A 221 -9.51 -16.55 -11.36
CA LYS A 221 -9.64 -16.90 -12.78
C LYS A 221 -8.75 -16.06 -13.71
N ASN A 222 -8.52 -14.79 -13.38
CA ASN A 222 -7.65 -13.95 -14.21
C ASN A 222 -6.18 -14.35 -14.02
N ALA A 223 -5.76 -14.63 -12.79
CA ALA A 223 -4.41 -15.13 -12.53
C ALA A 223 -4.19 -16.51 -13.21
N GLU A 224 -5.22 -17.38 -13.22
CA GLU A 224 -5.17 -18.65 -13.94
C GLU A 224 -4.97 -18.44 -15.45
N LYS A 225 -5.78 -17.57 -16.08
CA LYS A 225 -5.62 -17.21 -17.50
C LYS A 225 -4.23 -16.68 -17.82
N LEU A 226 -3.69 -15.80 -16.98
CA LEU A 226 -2.34 -15.26 -17.16
C LEU A 226 -1.28 -16.37 -17.06
N ARG A 227 -1.39 -17.29 -16.10
CA ARG A 227 -0.48 -18.45 -15.98
C ARG A 227 -0.53 -19.38 -17.20
N ASP A 228 -1.68 -19.48 -17.86
CA ASP A 228 -1.82 -20.30 -19.06
C ASP A 228 -1.09 -19.74 -20.29
N LEU A 229 -0.88 -18.42 -20.32
CA LEU A 229 -0.16 -17.75 -21.42
C LEU A 229 1.36 -17.86 -21.35
N ILE A 230 1.89 -18.10 -20.15
CA ILE A 230 3.34 -17.99 -19.87
C ILE A 230 3.88 -19.23 -19.15
N LYS A 231 5.20 -19.33 -19.10
CA LYS A 231 5.91 -20.12 -18.08
C LYS A 231 6.94 -19.26 -17.37
N ILE A 232 7.09 -19.49 -16.08
CA ILE A 232 8.11 -18.87 -15.24
C ILE A 232 9.41 -19.61 -15.46
N LEU A 233 10.50 -18.87 -15.66
CA LEU A 233 11.84 -19.42 -15.76
C LEU A 233 12.46 -19.53 -14.36
N PRO A 234 12.89 -20.72 -13.92
CA PRO A 234 13.79 -20.85 -12.79
C PRO A 234 15.07 -20.06 -13.04
N VAL A 235 15.63 -19.47 -11.99
CA VAL A 235 16.90 -18.74 -12.05
C VAL A 235 18.03 -19.64 -11.61
N GLU A 236 19.07 -19.73 -12.40
CA GLU A 236 20.31 -20.43 -12.05
C GLU A 236 21.29 -19.47 -11.42
N GLU A 237 21.77 -19.80 -10.21
CA GLU A 237 22.82 -19.09 -9.50
C GLU A 237 23.79 -20.10 -8.87
N GLY A 238 25.07 -19.97 -9.17
CA GLY A 238 26.11 -20.88 -8.64
C GLY A 238 25.91 -22.35 -9.06
N GLY A 239 25.38 -22.60 -10.26
CA GLY A 239 25.14 -23.96 -10.78
C GLY A 239 23.92 -24.66 -10.18
N LYS A 240 23.05 -23.93 -9.46
CA LYS A 240 21.79 -24.44 -8.91
C LYS A 240 20.60 -23.69 -9.46
N LEU A 241 19.53 -24.42 -9.76
CA LEU A 241 18.25 -23.84 -10.20
C LEU A 241 17.37 -23.53 -8.97
N TYR A 242 16.82 -22.33 -8.97
CA TYR A 242 15.89 -21.87 -7.94
C TYR A 242 14.57 -21.47 -8.60
N SER A 243 13.47 -21.92 -8.02
CA SER A 243 12.11 -21.55 -8.43
C SER A 243 11.46 -20.62 -7.42
N PRO A 244 10.56 -19.71 -7.84
CA PRO A 244 9.81 -18.84 -6.94
C PRO A 244 8.61 -19.57 -6.33
N ASP A 245 8.82 -20.80 -5.86
CA ASP A 245 7.84 -21.60 -5.14
C ASP A 245 7.80 -21.24 -3.65
N PHE A 246 6.91 -21.89 -2.92
CA PHE A 246 6.74 -21.61 -1.50
C PHE A 246 8.01 -21.80 -0.67
N GLU A 247 8.82 -22.82 -0.96
CA GLU A 247 10.08 -23.06 -0.26
C GLU A 247 11.12 -22.02 -0.64
N GLY A 248 11.24 -21.70 -1.93
CA GLY A 248 12.15 -20.68 -2.45
C GLY A 248 11.89 -19.31 -1.84
N LEU A 249 10.61 -18.94 -1.66
CA LEU A 249 10.25 -17.68 -0.99
C LEU A 249 10.49 -17.72 0.51
N ARG A 250 10.07 -18.79 1.19
CA ARG A 250 10.19 -18.92 2.66
C ARG A 250 11.64 -18.87 3.13
N GLU A 251 12.51 -19.51 2.39
CA GLU A 251 13.92 -19.62 2.74
C GLU A 251 14.78 -18.55 2.07
N MET A 252 14.15 -17.64 1.34
CA MET A 252 14.81 -16.57 0.55
C MET A 252 15.87 -17.13 -0.43
N LYS A 253 15.66 -18.36 -0.91
CA LYS A 253 16.59 -19.07 -1.81
C LYS A 253 16.45 -18.61 -3.26
N TYR A 254 15.24 -18.26 -3.70
CA TYR A 254 15.06 -17.71 -5.03
C TYR A 254 15.74 -16.34 -5.12
N PRO A 255 16.67 -16.12 -6.07
CA PRO A 255 17.53 -14.93 -6.05
C PRO A 255 16.80 -13.60 -6.10
N PHE A 256 15.61 -13.57 -6.69
CA PHE A 256 14.79 -12.38 -6.83
C PHE A 256 13.59 -12.36 -5.85
N THR A 257 13.69 -13.04 -4.72
CA THR A 257 12.75 -12.90 -3.60
C THR A 257 12.93 -11.53 -2.95
N ARG A 258 11.82 -10.84 -2.70
CA ARG A 258 11.78 -9.51 -2.07
C ARG A 258 10.78 -9.46 -0.92
N VAL A 259 11.04 -8.60 0.04
CA VAL A 259 10.15 -8.39 1.19
C VAL A 259 9.31 -7.16 0.95
N LEU A 260 7.99 -7.32 1.02
CA LEU A 260 7.04 -6.21 0.96
C LEU A 260 6.86 -5.61 2.34
N TYR A 261 6.82 -4.28 2.40
CA TYR A 261 6.63 -3.54 3.64
C TYR A 261 5.81 -2.28 3.44
N PHE A 262 5.14 -1.85 4.50
CA PHE A 262 4.44 -0.58 4.55
C PHE A 262 5.35 0.51 5.10
N LEU A 263 5.26 1.70 4.50
CA LEU A 263 5.71 2.96 5.09
C LEU A 263 4.52 3.87 5.29
N THR A 264 4.55 4.66 6.37
CA THR A 264 3.53 5.66 6.69
C THR A 264 4.20 6.95 7.15
N ASN A 265 3.57 8.09 6.89
CA ASN A 265 3.98 9.39 7.44
C ASN A 265 3.16 9.79 8.67
N GLU A 266 2.41 8.87 9.27
CA GLU A 266 1.60 9.11 10.45
C GLU A 266 2.19 8.45 11.70
N GLY A 267 2.56 9.26 12.70
CA GLY A 267 3.07 8.79 13.99
C GLY A 267 1.99 8.45 15.02
N ASN A 268 0.75 8.85 14.80
CA ASN A 268 -0.36 8.61 15.72
C ASN A 268 -1.04 7.28 15.47
N PHE A 269 -1.65 6.70 16.52
CA PHE A 269 -2.42 5.47 16.40
C PHE A 269 -3.81 5.77 15.81
N ASN A 270 -3.95 5.61 14.51
CA ASN A 270 -5.13 5.88 13.71
C ASN A 270 -5.41 4.73 12.73
N ILE A 271 -6.25 4.97 11.71
CA ILE A 271 -6.62 3.96 10.71
C ILE A 271 -5.40 3.39 9.96
N ALA A 272 -4.37 4.20 9.69
CA ALA A 272 -3.15 3.74 9.01
C ALA A 272 -2.37 2.75 9.88
N SER A 273 -2.10 3.12 11.13
CA SER A 273 -1.44 2.25 12.10
C SER A 273 -2.25 0.98 12.39
N GLY A 274 -3.59 1.11 12.46
CA GLY A 274 -4.50 -0.02 12.64
C GLY A 274 -4.42 -1.01 11.48
N PHE A 275 -4.45 -0.52 10.23
CA PHE A 275 -4.32 -1.33 9.04
C PHE A 275 -2.97 -2.04 8.95
N ILE A 276 -1.87 -1.32 9.19
CA ILE A 276 -0.52 -1.89 9.20
C ILE A 276 -0.44 -3.01 10.24
N ARG A 277 -0.90 -2.74 11.46
CA ARG A 277 -0.94 -3.74 12.54
C ARG A 277 -1.77 -4.95 12.15
N TYR A 278 -2.99 -4.76 11.60
CA TYR A 278 -3.86 -5.84 11.15
C TYR A 278 -3.17 -6.71 10.11
N SER A 279 -2.53 -6.10 9.10
CA SER A 279 -1.82 -6.81 8.04
C SER A 279 -0.69 -7.71 8.58
N CYS A 280 -0.08 -7.31 9.70
CA CYS A 280 0.97 -8.08 10.38
C CYS A 280 0.42 -9.08 11.40
N THR A 281 -0.89 -9.12 11.70
CA THR A 281 -1.50 -10.12 12.59
C THR A 281 -1.75 -11.45 11.88
N GLN A 282 -2.13 -12.49 12.65
CA GLN A 282 -2.49 -13.78 12.10
C GLN A 282 -3.54 -13.70 10.98
N LEU A 283 -4.58 -12.86 11.14
CA LEU A 283 -5.63 -12.68 10.13
C LEU A 283 -5.05 -12.10 8.82
N GLY A 284 -4.27 -11.04 8.89
CA GLY A 284 -3.62 -10.47 7.73
C GLY A 284 -2.66 -11.45 7.06
N GLN A 285 -1.92 -12.23 7.84
CA GLN A 285 -0.96 -13.21 7.32
C GLN A 285 -1.65 -14.41 6.66
N ILE A 286 -2.85 -14.79 7.10
CA ILE A 286 -3.69 -15.77 6.39
C ILE A 286 -4.11 -15.23 5.01
N ILE A 287 -4.43 -13.93 4.93
CA ILE A 287 -4.77 -13.30 3.64
C ILE A 287 -3.54 -13.33 2.72
N VAL A 288 -2.36 -12.93 3.20
CA VAL A 288 -1.10 -13.00 2.43
C VAL A 288 -0.87 -14.40 1.87
N GLN A 289 -1.07 -15.44 2.69
CA GLN A 289 -0.95 -16.83 2.25
C GLN A 289 -1.98 -17.21 1.18
N LYS A 290 -3.21 -16.74 1.29
CA LYS A 290 -4.27 -16.98 0.29
C LYS A 290 -4.01 -16.26 -1.02
N GLU A 291 -3.32 -15.14 -0.98
CA GLU A 291 -2.84 -14.43 -2.17
C GLU A 291 -1.66 -15.15 -2.87
N GLY A 292 -1.21 -16.30 -2.34
CA GLY A 292 -0.13 -17.10 -2.90
C GLY A 292 1.26 -16.55 -2.60
N LEU A 293 1.38 -15.66 -1.63
CA LEU A 293 2.63 -15.10 -1.15
C LEU A 293 3.06 -15.76 0.17
N GLN A 294 4.34 -15.60 0.51
CA GLN A 294 4.85 -16.08 1.79
C GLN A 294 4.59 -15.05 2.89
N PRO A 295 3.83 -15.40 3.96
CA PRO A 295 3.70 -14.55 5.14
C PRO A 295 5.06 -14.23 5.77
N TYR A 296 5.28 -12.96 6.10
CA TYR A 296 6.51 -12.54 6.78
C TYR A 296 6.46 -12.86 8.28
N ASN A 297 5.28 -12.67 8.91
CA ASN A 297 5.06 -12.95 10.32
C ASN A 297 4.42 -14.33 10.46
N ILE A 298 5.19 -15.29 11.00
CA ILE A 298 4.70 -16.67 11.18
C ILE A 298 4.20 -16.81 12.62
N TYR A 299 2.91 -17.09 12.78
CA TYR A 299 2.28 -17.37 14.07
C TYR A 299 2.15 -18.88 14.28
N ARG A 300 2.52 -19.36 15.47
CA ARG A 300 2.24 -20.74 15.88
C ARG A 300 0.72 -20.89 16.01
N ARG A 301 0.16 -21.93 15.41
CA ARG A 301 -1.23 -22.32 15.63
C ARG A 301 -1.33 -22.93 17.02
N GLU A 302 -1.97 -22.26 17.95
CA GLU A 302 -2.41 -22.86 19.21
C GLU A 302 -3.74 -23.58 18.94
N VAL A 303 -3.72 -24.91 18.95
CA VAL A 303 -4.92 -25.73 18.92
C VAL A 303 -5.40 -25.85 20.36
N GLN A 304 -6.40 -25.06 20.73
CA GLN A 304 -7.14 -25.32 21.97
C GLN A 304 -8.02 -26.56 21.72
N MET A 305 -7.57 -27.71 22.22
CA MET A 305 -8.46 -28.87 22.33
C MET A 305 -9.44 -28.57 23.47
N ARG A 306 -10.70 -28.45 23.14
CA ARG A 306 -11.83 -28.42 24.10
C ARG A 306 -12.24 -29.83 24.44
#